data_60319ab8c9a8cccc631c57dda80ceca2
#
_entry.id   60319ab8c9a8cccc631c57dda80ceca2
#
_cell.length_a   1.000
_cell.length_b   1.000
_cell.length_c   1.000
_cell.angle_alpha   90.00
_cell.angle_beta   90.00
_cell.angle_gamma   90.00
#
_symmetry.space_group_name_H-M   'P 1'
#
loop_
_entity.id
_entity.type
_entity.pdbx_description
1 polymer ?
#
loop_
_entity_poly.entity_id
_entity_poly.type
_entity_poly.pdbx_seq_one_letter_code
_entity_poly.pdbx_strand_id
1 'polypeptide(L)'
;MTANVRSVPVGTQKYEYIEFGRGEKDLVVVAGMSLCGIMDQAEAIAAAYAMFAEEYTVRVFDRLPDLPVGKTVRDMAADLACALDALGIDRADLLGTSQGGMIIQQLAIDRPELVRAAVISSSACCPNPTSEETFTLWRDTALRRDPVAVNDVSFRRIYTEKFREDCANAFAALSQTGTPEQCERFAVLAEACRVFDCTAELQKIRCPVLVIGVWGDMVLSGKASVDLARRLGCEVHMYEGFGHCVCDEAPDFRQRVLDFYHRCR
;
A
#
# COMPACT_ATOMS: atom_id res chain seq x y z
N MET A 1 8.30 -18.59 -11.75
CA MET A 1 6.92 -18.51 -11.23
C MET A 1 6.17 -17.57 -12.15
N THR A 2 4.97 -17.90 -12.59
CA THR A 2 4.22 -17.06 -13.53
C THR A 2 3.25 -16.18 -12.71
N ALA A 3 3.29 -14.87 -12.94
CA ALA A 3 2.31 -13.95 -12.42
C ALA A 3 1.09 -13.90 -13.35
N ASN A 4 -0.10 -13.84 -12.78
CA ASN A 4 -1.34 -13.70 -13.54
C ASN A 4 -2.06 -12.43 -13.12
N VAL A 5 -2.30 -11.53 -14.05
CA VAL A 5 -3.25 -10.43 -13.83
C VAL A 5 -4.67 -11.01 -13.97
N ARG A 6 -5.45 -10.87 -12.92
CA ARG A 6 -6.83 -11.34 -12.82
C ARG A 6 -7.76 -10.20 -12.44
N SER A 7 -9.04 -10.43 -12.50
CA SER A 7 -10.04 -9.48 -12.04
C SER A 7 -11.22 -10.17 -11.36
N VAL A 8 -11.81 -9.47 -10.40
CA VAL A 8 -13.04 -9.89 -9.71
C VAL A 8 -14.07 -8.76 -9.80
N PRO A 9 -15.37 -9.06 -9.95
CA PRO A 9 -16.40 -8.03 -9.99
C PRO A 9 -16.59 -7.40 -8.60
N VAL A 10 -16.60 -6.06 -8.55
CA VAL A 10 -16.97 -5.27 -7.37
C VAL A 10 -17.93 -4.18 -7.80
N GLY A 11 -19.20 -4.31 -7.43
CA GLY A 11 -20.27 -3.47 -7.95
C GLY A 11 -20.37 -3.59 -9.48
N THR A 12 -20.25 -2.46 -10.16
CA THR A 12 -20.29 -2.39 -11.65
C THR A 12 -18.88 -2.43 -12.29
N GLN A 13 -17.83 -2.47 -11.49
CA GLN A 13 -16.45 -2.43 -11.95
C GLN A 13 -15.76 -3.79 -11.82
N LYS A 14 -14.60 -3.92 -12.47
CA LYS A 14 -13.67 -5.04 -12.28
C LYS A 14 -12.51 -4.56 -11.41
N TYR A 15 -12.29 -5.25 -10.31
CA TYR A 15 -11.14 -5.01 -9.45
C TYR A 15 -10.01 -5.93 -9.90
N GLU A 16 -8.97 -5.36 -10.48
CA GLU A 16 -7.81 -6.11 -10.95
C GLU A 16 -6.82 -6.39 -9.81
N TYR A 17 -6.19 -7.54 -9.88
CA TYR A 17 -5.14 -7.96 -8.95
C TYR A 17 -4.13 -8.89 -9.64
N ILE A 18 -2.94 -8.94 -9.08
CA ILE A 18 -1.88 -9.87 -9.51
C ILE A 18 -1.95 -11.09 -8.61
N GLU A 19 -1.98 -12.31 -9.18
CA GLU A 19 -2.00 -13.56 -8.43
C GLU A 19 -0.83 -14.46 -8.80
N PHE A 20 -0.17 -15.00 -7.78
CA PHE A 20 0.91 -15.99 -7.93
C PHE A 20 1.05 -16.83 -6.64
N GLY A 21 1.89 -17.88 -6.70
CA GLY A 21 2.04 -18.83 -5.60
C GLY A 21 1.01 -19.95 -5.64
N ARG A 22 1.14 -20.95 -4.73
CA ARG A 22 0.28 -22.15 -4.65
C ARG A 22 0.07 -22.61 -3.21
N GLY A 23 0.46 -21.82 -2.23
CA GLY A 23 0.28 -22.18 -0.83
C GLY A 23 -1.20 -22.15 -0.43
N GLU A 24 -1.49 -22.85 0.64
CA GLU A 24 -2.86 -22.99 1.17
C GLU A 24 -3.34 -21.73 1.91
N LYS A 25 -2.43 -20.83 2.28
CA LYS A 25 -2.75 -19.58 2.98
C LYS A 25 -2.93 -18.45 1.98
N ASP A 26 -3.75 -17.49 2.33
CA ASP A 26 -3.90 -16.26 1.56
C ASP A 26 -3.04 -15.15 2.13
N LEU A 27 -2.22 -14.52 1.26
CA LEU A 27 -1.53 -13.27 1.52
C LEU A 27 -2.12 -12.20 0.60
N VAL A 28 -2.75 -11.20 1.19
CA VAL A 28 -3.28 -10.05 0.48
C VAL A 28 -2.33 -8.87 0.67
N VAL A 29 -1.73 -8.43 -0.41
CA VAL A 29 -0.84 -7.25 -0.44
C VAL A 29 -1.61 -6.08 -1.05
N VAL A 30 -1.66 -4.96 -0.34
CA VAL A 30 -2.27 -3.72 -0.83
C VAL A 30 -1.17 -2.70 -1.08
N ALA A 31 -0.96 -2.38 -2.34
CA ALA A 31 0.10 -1.46 -2.76
C ALA A 31 -0.12 -0.03 -2.25
N GLY A 32 0.94 0.75 -2.16
CA GLY A 32 0.87 2.20 -2.02
C GLY A 32 0.16 2.85 -3.21
N MET A 33 -0.20 4.13 -3.11
CA MET A 33 -0.76 4.85 -4.25
C MET A 33 0.29 5.03 -5.34
N SER A 34 -0.12 4.93 -6.59
CA SER A 34 0.71 5.15 -7.78
C SER A 34 -0.09 5.85 -8.88
N LEU A 35 0.60 6.52 -9.81
CA LEU A 35 -0.04 7.19 -10.91
C LEU A 35 -0.66 6.19 -11.91
N CYS A 36 0.13 5.21 -12.34
CA CYS A 36 -0.24 4.27 -13.41
C CYS A 36 -0.86 2.95 -12.92
N GLY A 37 -0.91 2.72 -11.59
CA GLY A 37 -1.23 1.39 -11.06
C GLY A 37 -0.03 0.44 -11.09
N ILE A 38 -0.29 -0.85 -10.84
CA ILE A 38 0.77 -1.85 -10.65
C ILE A 38 0.65 -3.05 -11.59
N MET A 39 -0.40 -3.16 -12.40
CA MET A 39 -0.67 -4.37 -13.18
C MET A 39 0.40 -4.66 -14.22
N ASP A 40 0.98 -3.63 -14.85
CA ASP A 40 2.07 -3.77 -15.82
C ASP A 40 3.40 -4.24 -15.19
N GLN A 41 3.48 -4.27 -13.85
CA GLN A 41 4.65 -4.70 -13.08
C GLN A 41 4.50 -6.12 -12.51
N ALA A 42 3.51 -6.89 -12.97
CA ALA A 42 3.12 -8.18 -12.39
C ALA A 42 4.29 -9.15 -12.20
N GLU A 43 5.13 -9.34 -13.21
CA GLU A 43 6.29 -10.25 -13.14
C GLU A 43 7.36 -9.77 -12.15
N ALA A 44 7.64 -8.47 -12.11
CA ALA A 44 8.59 -7.88 -11.16
C ALA A 44 8.09 -8.01 -9.72
N ILE A 45 6.81 -7.75 -9.48
CA ILE A 45 6.18 -7.91 -8.19
C ILE A 45 6.21 -9.38 -7.75
N ALA A 46 5.84 -10.32 -8.63
CA ALA A 46 5.90 -11.74 -8.31
C ALA A 46 7.32 -12.21 -7.98
N ALA A 47 8.32 -11.72 -8.71
CA ALA A 47 9.73 -12.02 -8.42
C ALA A 47 10.14 -11.48 -7.04
N ALA A 48 9.73 -10.25 -6.71
CA ALA A 48 10.03 -9.62 -5.43
C ALA A 48 9.40 -10.38 -4.23
N TYR A 49 8.21 -10.92 -4.40
CA TYR A 49 7.48 -11.65 -3.35
C TYR A 49 7.61 -13.18 -3.49
N ALA A 50 8.56 -13.70 -4.29
CA ALA A 50 8.71 -15.12 -4.56
C ALA A 50 8.85 -16.00 -3.30
N MET A 51 9.46 -15.48 -2.25
CA MET A 51 9.65 -16.19 -0.99
C MET A 51 8.36 -16.60 -0.27
N PHE A 52 7.24 -15.93 -0.56
CA PHE A 52 5.94 -16.28 0.02
C PHE A 52 5.20 -17.38 -0.75
N ALA A 53 5.60 -17.64 -2.01
CA ALA A 53 4.81 -18.39 -2.97
C ALA A 53 4.64 -19.89 -2.67
N GLU A 54 5.49 -20.46 -1.80
CA GLU A 54 5.36 -21.87 -1.37
C GLU A 54 4.27 -22.05 -0.31
N GLU A 55 4.14 -21.07 0.60
CA GLU A 55 3.19 -21.14 1.71
C GLU A 55 1.88 -20.41 1.42
N TYR A 56 1.91 -19.46 0.49
CA TYR A 56 0.80 -18.56 0.21
C TYR A 56 0.37 -18.58 -1.26
N THR A 57 -0.92 -18.44 -1.47
CA THR A 57 -1.45 -17.81 -2.66
C THR A 57 -1.42 -16.30 -2.43
N VAL A 58 -0.55 -15.61 -3.15
CA VAL A 58 -0.33 -14.17 -3.00
C VAL A 58 -1.21 -13.40 -3.97
N ARG A 59 -1.97 -12.43 -3.46
CA ARG A 59 -2.79 -11.52 -4.28
C ARG A 59 -2.43 -10.08 -3.98
N VAL A 60 -1.97 -9.36 -5.00
CA VAL A 60 -1.57 -7.96 -4.88
C VAL A 60 -2.61 -7.08 -5.54
N PHE A 61 -3.25 -6.25 -4.72
CA PHE A 61 -4.32 -5.34 -5.15
C PHE A 61 -3.82 -3.90 -5.31
N ASP A 62 -4.34 -3.23 -6.34
CA ASP A 62 -4.29 -1.78 -6.45
C ASP A 62 -5.62 -1.18 -5.92
N ARG A 63 -6.32 -0.37 -6.69
CA ARG A 63 -7.67 0.19 -6.44
C ARG A 63 -8.51 -0.01 -7.68
N LEU A 64 -9.82 0.16 -7.52
CA LEU A 64 -10.71 0.21 -8.66
C LEU A 64 -10.24 1.26 -9.69
N PRO A 65 -10.43 0.99 -10.99
CA PRO A 65 -9.97 1.92 -12.04
C PRO A 65 -10.69 3.27 -11.96
N ASP A 66 -12.02 3.27 -11.75
CA ASP A 66 -12.81 4.48 -11.65
C ASP A 66 -13.03 4.88 -10.19
N LEU A 67 -12.45 5.99 -9.81
CA LEU A 67 -12.58 6.56 -8.46
C LEU A 67 -13.34 7.89 -8.55
N PRO A 68 -14.58 7.96 -8.05
CA PRO A 68 -15.31 9.22 -8.02
C PRO A 68 -14.63 10.20 -7.06
N VAL A 69 -14.79 11.49 -7.35
CA VAL A 69 -14.36 12.55 -6.43
C VAL A 69 -15.02 12.34 -5.06
N GLY A 70 -14.23 12.45 -4.00
CA GLY A 70 -14.68 12.20 -2.63
C GLY A 70 -14.61 10.74 -2.19
N LYS A 71 -14.11 9.81 -3.01
CA LYS A 71 -13.82 8.42 -2.61
C LYS A 71 -12.85 8.42 -1.42
N THR A 72 -13.24 7.79 -0.32
CA THR A 72 -12.45 7.75 0.92
C THR A 72 -11.62 6.48 1.03
N VAL A 73 -10.66 6.43 1.95
CA VAL A 73 -9.94 5.20 2.31
C VAL A 73 -10.90 4.12 2.82
N ARG A 74 -11.95 4.50 3.57
CA ARG A 74 -12.97 3.54 4.03
C ARG A 74 -13.74 2.92 2.87
N ASP A 75 -14.07 3.70 1.84
CA ASP A 75 -14.71 3.15 0.64
C ASP A 75 -13.79 2.20 -0.11
N MET A 76 -12.48 2.50 -0.19
CA MET A 76 -11.48 1.61 -0.79
C MET A 76 -11.31 0.31 0.00
N ALA A 77 -11.41 0.37 1.33
CA ALA A 77 -11.40 -0.82 2.18
C ALA A 77 -12.66 -1.66 1.99
N ALA A 78 -13.82 -1.03 1.80
CA ALA A 78 -15.07 -1.73 1.47
C ALA A 78 -15.00 -2.39 0.09
N ASP A 79 -14.41 -1.73 -0.93
CA ASP A 79 -14.16 -2.34 -2.24
C ASP A 79 -13.28 -3.59 -2.12
N LEU A 80 -12.21 -3.51 -1.31
CA LEU A 80 -11.32 -4.65 -1.06
C LEU A 80 -12.08 -5.78 -0.35
N ALA A 81 -12.88 -5.47 0.68
CA ALA A 81 -13.69 -6.47 1.36
C ALA A 81 -14.63 -7.21 0.40
N CYS A 82 -15.33 -6.46 -0.48
CA CYS A 82 -16.18 -7.05 -1.52
C CYS A 82 -15.37 -7.96 -2.47
N ALA A 83 -14.13 -7.57 -2.82
CA ALA A 83 -13.27 -8.39 -3.66
C ALA A 83 -12.87 -9.70 -2.95
N LEU A 84 -12.51 -9.64 -1.66
CA LEU A 84 -12.16 -10.82 -0.87
C LEU A 84 -13.35 -11.77 -0.71
N ASP A 85 -14.54 -11.25 -0.41
CA ASP A 85 -15.78 -12.02 -0.35
C ASP A 85 -16.07 -12.73 -1.68
N ALA A 86 -15.94 -12.02 -2.81
CA ALA A 86 -16.18 -12.58 -4.13
C ALA A 86 -15.14 -13.64 -4.57
N LEU A 87 -13.94 -13.60 -3.98
CA LEU A 87 -12.89 -14.59 -4.17
C LEU A 87 -13.00 -15.78 -3.19
N GLY A 88 -13.94 -15.74 -2.25
CA GLY A 88 -14.09 -16.76 -1.21
C GLY A 88 -12.94 -16.78 -0.20
N ILE A 89 -12.32 -15.62 0.04
CA ILE A 89 -11.25 -15.47 1.02
C ILE A 89 -11.86 -15.12 2.37
N ASP A 90 -12.01 -16.11 3.22
CA ASP A 90 -12.61 -15.92 4.54
C ASP A 90 -11.67 -15.25 5.53
N ARG A 91 -10.34 -15.44 5.36
CA ARG A 91 -9.35 -14.89 6.28
C ARG A 91 -7.95 -14.90 5.66
N ALA A 92 -7.25 -13.76 5.66
CA ALA A 92 -5.93 -13.61 5.07
C ALA A 92 -4.92 -12.93 6.01
N ASP A 93 -3.63 -13.11 5.71
CA ASP A 93 -2.59 -12.21 6.16
C ASP A 93 -2.56 -10.99 5.26
N LEU A 94 -2.43 -9.82 5.85
CA LEU A 94 -2.44 -8.56 5.11
C LEU A 94 -1.10 -7.84 5.19
N LEU A 95 -0.60 -7.38 4.06
CA LEU A 95 0.52 -6.44 3.97
C LEU A 95 0.04 -5.18 3.25
N GLY A 96 0.08 -4.04 3.91
CA GLY A 96 -0.26 -2.76 3.29
C GLY A 96 0.86 -1.75 3.42
N THR A 97 1.24 -1.12 2.30
CA THR A 97 2.24 -0.05 2.28
C THR A 97 1.58 1.31 2.02
N SER A 98 1.95 2.34 2.80
CA SER A 98 1.47 3.71 2.59
C SER A 98 -0.07 3.79 2.62
N GLN A 99 -0.73 4.24 1.55
CA GLN A 99 -2.19 4.20 1.42
C GLN A 99 -2.74 2.77 1.57
N GLY A 100 -2.03 1.75 1.06
CA GLY A 100 -2.41 0.36 1.27
C GLY A 100 -2.45 0.00 2.77
N GLY A 101 -1.52 0.56 3.57
CA GLY A 101 -1.53 0.44 5.01
C GLY A 101 -2.74 1.11 5.67
N MET A 102 -3.20 2.26 5.14
CA MET A 102 -4.43 2.91 5.60
C MET A 102 -5.66 2.05 5.27
N ILE A 103 -5.71 1.46 4.06
CA ILE A 103 -6.81 0.60 3.61
C ILE A 103 -6.92 -0.66 4.48
N ILE A 104 -5.80 -1.34 4.79
CA ILE A 104 -5.86 -2.54 5.62
C ILE A 104 -6.17 -2.23 7.09
N GLN A 105 -5.79 -1.05 7.61
CA GLN A 105 -6.25 -0.58 8.92
C GLN A 105 -7.77 -0.48 8.93
N GLN A 106 -8.34 0.19 7.92
CA GLN A 106 -9.79 0.37 7.83
C GLN A 106 -10.51 -0.97 7.61
N LEU A 107 -9.95 -1.86 6.79
CA LEU A 107 -10.48 -3.22 6.62
C LEU A 107 -10.50 -4.00 7.95
N ALA A 108 -9.41 -3.94 8.73
CA ALA A 108 -9.32 -4.62 10.01
C ALA A 108 -10.26 -4.03 11.08
N ILE A 109 -10.67 -2.77 10.93
CA ILE A 109 -11.68 -2.09 11.76
C ILE A 109 -13.09 -2.56 11.38
N ASP A 110 -13.41 -2.55 10.09
CA ASP A 110 -14.77 -2.77 9.60
C ASP A 110 -15.10 -4.26 9.38
N ARG A 111 -14.09 -5.09 9.08
CA ARG A 111 -14.21 -6.53 8.76
C ARG A 111 -13.08 -7.34 9.46
N PRO A 112 -13.01 -7.31 10.80
CA PRO A 112 -11.93 -7.97 11.55
C PRO A 112 -11.83 -9.47 11.30
N GLU A 113 -12.91 -10.13 10.92
CA GLU A 113 -12.94 -11.57 10.60
C GLU A 113 -12.09 -11.91 9.36
N LEU A 114 -11.96 -10.99 8.41
CA LEU A 114 -11.15 -11.21 7.20
C LEU A 114 -9.64 -11.17 7.48
N VAL A 115 -9.21 -10.72 8.66
CA VAL A 115 -7.79 -10.45 8.94
C VAL A 115 -7.23 -11.41 9.95
N ARG A 116 -6.23 -12.22 9.56
CA ARG A 116 -5.49 -13.11 10.46
C ARG A 116 -4.37 -12.37 11.19
N ALA A 117 -3.52 -11.68 10.45
CA ALA A 117 -2.46 -10.81 10.93
C ALA A 117 -2.23 -9.68 9.91
N ALA A 118 -1.71 -8.54 10.35
CA ALA A 118 -1.47 -7.40 9.48
C ALA A 118 -0.06 -6.83 9.66
N VAL A 119 0.63 -6.59 8.53
CA VAL A 119 1.84 -5.78 8.49
C VAL A 119 1.49 -4.44 7.83
N ILE A 120 1.70 -3.36 8.57
CA ILE A 120 1.42 -1.99 8.12
C ILE A 120 2.76 -1.29 7.92
N SER A 121 3.12 -1.02 6.66
CA SER A 121 4.41 -0.44 6.31
C SER A 121 4.28 1.02 5.88
N SER A 122 5.14 1.89 6.41
CA SER A 122 5.22 3.31 6.04
C SER A 122 3.85 3.96 5.93
N SER A 123 3.05 3.88 7.02
CA SER A 123 1.66 4.32 7.02
C SER A 123 1.33 5.12 8.28
N ALA A 124 0.16 5.72 8.31
CA ALA A 124 -0.34 6.52 9.43
C ALA A 124 -1.81 6.20 9.71
N CYS A 125 -2.29 6.50 10.92
CA CYS A 125 -3.71 6.39 11.28
C CYS A 125 -4.47 7.72 11.24
N CYS A 126 -3.75 8.82 11.07
CA CYS A 126 -4.33 10.17 11.01
C CYS A 126 -3.38 11.14 10.30
N PRO A 127 -3.88 12.30 9.87
CA PRO A 127 -3.06 13.35 9.28
C PRO A 127 -1.99 13.87 10.26
N ASN A 128 -0.89 14.35 9.70
CA ASN A 128 0.14 15.10 10.40
C ASN A 128 0.75 16.15 9.44
N PRO A 129 1.54 17.13 9.93
CA PRO A 129 2.05 18.21 9.08
C PRO A 129 2.78 17.75 7.83
N THR A 130 3.58 16.66 7.92
CA THR A 130 4.33 16.11 6.77
C THR A 130 3.38 15.51 5.74
N SER A 131 2.40 14.71 6.19
CA SER A 131 1.43 14.08 5.29
C SER A 131 0.51 15.10 4.63
N GLU A 132 0.06 16.11 5.39
CA GLU A 132 -0.78 17.19 4.84
C GLU A 132 -0.04 17.98 3.74
N GLU A 133 1.21 18.37 3.99
CA GLU A 133 2.04 19.03 2.99
C GLU A 133 2.23 18.15 1.74
N THR A 134 2.59 16.88 1.93
CA THR A 134 2.86 15.95 0.84
C THR A 134 1.63 15.69 -0.02
N PHE A 135 0.52 15.31 0.60
CA PHE A 135 -0.68 14.97 -0.16
C PHE A 135 -1.34 16.20 -0.78
N THR A 136 -1.22 17.38 -0.18
CA THR A 136 -1.62 18.64 -0.80
C THR A 136 -0.79 18.92 -2.04
N LEU A 137 0.55 18.83 -1.95
CA LEU A 137 1.44 18.99 -3.09
C LEU A 137 1.12 18.02 -4.23
N TRP A 138 0.94 16.74 -3.90
CA TRP A 138 0.65 15.70 -4.88
C TRP A 138 -0.70 15.90 -5.57
N ARG A 139 -1.76 16.18 -4.80
CA ARG A 139 -3.08 16.50 -5.33
C ARG A 139 -3.03 17.72 -6.27
N ASP A 140 -2.45 18.82 -5.81
CA ASP A 140 -2.43 20.06 -6.56
C ASP A 140 -1.55 19.96 -7.82
N THR A 141 -0.49 19.15 -7.80
CA THR A 141 0.31 18.84 -8.99
C THR A 141 -0.50 17.97 -9.95
N ALA A 142 -1.20 16.97 -9.48
CA ALA A 142 -2.01 16.07 -10.30
C ALA A 142 -3.19 16.79 -10.98
N LEU A 143 -3.80 17.77 -10.31
CA LEU A 143 -4.86 18.60 -10.89
C LEU A 143 -4.40 19.45 -12.09
N ARG A 144 -3.08 19.60 -12.30
CA ARG A 144 -2.52 20.22 -13.51
C ARG A 144 -2.48 19.28 -14.71
N ARG A 145 -2.81 17.99 -14.51
CA ARG A 145 -2.86 16.95 -15.54
C ARG A 145 -1.51 16.73 -16.24
N ASP A 146 -0.40 16.91 -15.51
CA ASP A 146 0.97 16.66 -15.96
C ASP A 146 1.54 15.42 -15.25
N PRO A 147 1.53 14.24 -15.90
CA PRO A 147 2.01 13.00 -15.30
C PRO A 147 3.52 13.04 -14.99
N VAL A 148 4.32 13.75 -15.79
CA VAL A 148 5.76 13.86 -15.55
C VAL A 148 6.02 14.64 -14.26
N ALA A 149 5.31 15.73 -14.05
CA ALA A 149 5.42 16.51 -12.82
C ALA A 149 4.95 15.72 -11.59
N VAL A 150 3.87 14.92 -11.72
CA VAL A 150 3.38 14.04 -10.63
C VAL A 150 4.43 12.99 -10.25
N ASN A 151 5.02 12.32 -11.24
CA ASN A 151 6.08 11.33 -11.02
C ASN A 151 7.30 11.98 -10.35
N ASP A 152 7.77 13.14 -10.81
CA ASP A 152 8.94 13.82 -10.24
C ASP A 152 8.72 14.17 -8.76
N VAL A 153 7.63 14.84 -8.41
CA VAL A 153 7.37 15.24 -7.02
C VAL A 153 7.11 14.03 -6.10
N SER A 154 6.59 12.93 -6.66
CA SER A 154 6.32 11.72 -5.90
C SER A 154 7.60 10.92 -5.64
N PHE A 155 8.39 10.63 -6.68
CA PHE A 155 9.59 9.82 -6.55
C PHE A 155 10.63 10.45 -5.63
N ARG A 156 10.76 11.79 -5.63
CA ARG A 156 11.67 12.52 -4.73
C ARG A 156 11.33 12.36 -3.25
N ARG A 157 10.06 12.16 -2.90
CA ARG A 157 9.62 11.95 -1.52
C ARG A 157 9.55 10.48 -1.13
N ILE A 158 9.29 9.59 -2.11
CA ILE A 158 9.11 8.16 -1.87
C ILE A 158 10.44 7.43 -1.69
N TYR A 159 11.45 7.75 -2.52
CA TYR A 159 12.71 7.02 -2.58
C TYR A 159 13.91 7.87 -2.18
N THR A 160 14.94 7.21 -1.61
CA THR A 160 16.22 7.88 -1.35
C THR A 160 16.89 8.33 -2.65
N GLU A 161 17.72 9.36 -2.57
CA GLU A 161 18.51 9.81 -3.72
C GLU A 161 19.39 8.68 -4.26
N LYS A 162 20.09 7.98 -3.34
CA LYS A 162 20.92 6.84 -3.69
C LYS A 162 20.15 5.76 -4.47
N PHE A 163 18.96 5.37 -4.01
CA PHE A 163 18.17 4.34 -4.70
C PHE A 163 17.72 4.79 -6.09
N ARG A 164 17.35 6.08 -6.24
CA ARG A 164 17.00 6.66 -7.55
C ARG A 164 18.20 6.71 -8.49
N GLU A 165 19.41 6.96 -7.99
CA GLU A 165 20.65 6.92 -8.78
C GLU A 165 21.01 5.47 -9.17
N ASP A 166 20.96 4.53 -8.23
CA ASP A 166 21.24 3.10 -8.49
C ASP A 166 20.26 2.50 -9.52
N CYS A 167 19.03 3.01 -9.59
CA CYS A 167 17.97 2.58 -10.51
C CYS A 167 17.65 3.64 -11.59
N ALA A 168 18.59 4.52 -11.95
CA ALA A 168 18.33 5.70 -12.78
C ALA A 168 17.60 5.42 -14.11
N ASN A 169 17.95 4.33 -14.80
CA ASN A 169 17.29 3.95 -16.06
C ASN A 169 15.82 3.60 -15.86
N ALA A 170 15.48 2.89 -14.77
CA ALA A 170 14.10 2.54 -14.44
C ALA A 170 13.30 3.81 -14.09
N PHE A 171 13.84 4.69 -13.25
CA PHE A 171 13.19 5.94 -12.91
C PHE A 171 13.03 6.87 -14.11
N ALA A 172 14.01 6.95 -15.00
CA ALA A 172 13.91 7.72 -16.25
C ALA A 172 12.77 7.22 -17.14
N ALA A 173 12.58 5.90 -17.25
CA ALA A 173 11.47 5.32 -17.99
C ALA A 173 10.12 5.58 -17.29
N LEU A 174 10.02 5.30 -15.99
CA LEU A 174 8.80 5.49 -15.20
C LEU A 174 8.36 6.97 -15.15
N SER A 175 9.30 7.91 -15.10
CA SER A 175 8.98 9.34 -15.05
C SER A 175 8.23 9.84 -16.29
N GLN A 176 8.31 9.12 -17.41
CA GLN A 176 7.61 9.46 -18.65
C GLN A 176 6.28 8.74 -18.83
N THR A 177 5.85 7.93 -17.83
CA THR A 177 4.60 7.19 -17.89
C THR A 177 3.44 8.00 -17.31
N GLY A 178 2.24 7.59 -17.69
CA GLY A 178 1.00 8.16 -17.18
C GLY A 178 0.22 8.97 -18.21
N THR A 179 -1.05 9.19 -17.88
CA THR A 179 -1.97 10.01 -18.69
C THR A 179 -2.60 11.12 -17.84
N PRO A 180 -3.15 12.18 -18.48
CA PRO A 180 -3.90 13.21 -17.76
C PRO A 180 -5.08 12.67 -16.93
N GLU A 181 -5.74 11.60 -17.40
CA GLU A 181 -6.85 10.95 -16.68
C GLU A 181 -6.36 10.21 -15.43
N GLN A 182 -5.18 9.58 -15.51
CA GLN A 182 -4.54 8.97 -14.34
C GLN A 182 -4.12 10.02 -13.30
N CYS A 183 -3.77 11.24 -13.73
CA CYS A 183 -3.54 12.34 -12.80
C CYS A 183 -4.82 12.69 -12.00
N GLU A 184 -5.99 12.72 -12.64
CA GLU A 184 -7.26 12.97 -11.95
C GLU A 184 -7.54 11.88 -10.91
N ARG A 185 -7.33 10.61 -11.27
CA ARG A 185 -7.42 9.47 -10.32
C ARG A 185 -6.43 9.63 -9.17
N PHE A 186 -5.19 9.99 -9.45
CA PHE A 186 -4.15 10.21 -8.44
C PHE A 186 -4.51 11.34 -7.47
N ALA A 187 -5.14 12.42 -7.96
CA ALA A 187 -5.61 13.50 -7.10
C ALA A 187 -6.68 13.03 -6.09
N VAL A 188 -7.59 12.14 -6.51
CA VAL A 188 -8.58 11.52 -5.60
C VAL A 188 -7.88 10.65 -4.55
N LEU A 189 -6.88 9.86 -4.94
CA LEU A 189 -6.11 9.04 -4.01
C LEU A 189 -5.35 9.89 -2.99
N ALA A 190 -4.71 10.98 -3.44
CA ALA A 190 -3.99 11.89 -2.56
C ALA A 190 -4.92 12.58 -1.55
N GLU A 191 -6.08 13.05 -2.00
CA GLU A 191 -7.08 13.66 -1.12
C GLU A 191 -7.62 12.67 -0.09
N ALA A 192 -7.89 11.42 -0.49
CA ALA A 192 -8.33 10.38 0.42
C ALA A 192 -7.31 10.10 1.54
N CYS A 193 -6.01 10.09 1.20
CA CYS A 193 -4.93 9.95 2.19
C CYS A 193 -4.85 11.17 3.12
N ARG A 194 -4.99 12.37 2.54
CA ARG A 194 -4.85 13.64 3.28
C ARG A 194 -5.85 13.76 4.42
N VAL A 195 -7.07 13.27 4.22
CA VAL A 195 -8.16 13.38 5.20
C VAL A 195 -8.39 12.11 6.03
N PHE A 196 -7.58 11.07 5.82
CA PHE A 196 -7.76 9.81 6.51
C PHE A 196 -7.47 9.92 8.01
N ASP A 197 -8.47 9.60 8.82
CA ASP A 197 -8.34 9.49 10.28
C ASP A 197 -9.19 8.33 10.81
N CYS A 198 -8.53 7.31 11.35
CA CYS A 198 -9.18 6.17 12.00
C CYS A 198 -8.84 6.06 13.49
N THR A 199 -8.27 7.11 14.09
CA THR A 199 -7.76 7.09 15.48
C THR A 199 -8.80 6.66 16.49
N ALA A 200 -10.03 7.10 16.34
CA ALA A 200 -11.13 6.78 17.27
C ALA A 200 -11.58 5.32 17.21
N GLU A 201 -11.17 4.58 16.16
CA GLU A 201 -11.62 3.21 15.91
C GLU A 201 -10.49 2.17 15.97
N LEU A 202 -9.23 2.58 16.15
CA LEU A 202 -8.06 1.68 16.17
C LEU A 202 -8.19 0.50 17.15
N GLN A 203 -8.87 0.70 18.29
CA GLN A 203 -9.12 -0.35 19.29
C GLN A 203 -10.03 -1.48 18.76
N LYS A 204 -10.66 -1.32 17.59
CA LYS A 204 -11.44 -2.40 16.95
C LYS A 204 -10.53 -3.40 16.22
N ILE A 205 -9.29 -3.05 15.91
CA ILE A 205 -8.30 -3.96 15.32
C ILE A 205 -7.94 -5.02 16.37
N ARG A 206 -8.21 -6.28 16.07
CA ARG A 206 -8.06 -7.42 17.02
C ARG A 206 -6.97 -8.39 16.61
N CYS A 207 -6.51 -8.36 15.37
CA CYS A 207 -5.47 -9.24 14.89
C CYS A 207 -4.08 -8.80 15.40
N PRO A 208 -3.09 -9.70 15.41
CA PRO A 208 -1.69 -9.31 15.56
C PRO A 208 -1.28 -8.30 14.49
N VAL A 209 -0.55 -7.25 14.89
CA VAL A 209 -0.05 -6.20 13.98
C VAL A 209 1.45 -6.01 14.17
N LEU A 210 2.17 -5.90 13.06
CA LEU A 210 3.53 -5.35 13.00
C LEU A 210 3.47 -4.04 12.21
N VAL A 211 4.01 -2.97 12.78
CA VAL A 211 4.25 -1.73 12.06
C VAL A 211 5.71 -1.70 11.61
N ILE A 212 5.95 -1.40 10.34
CA ILE A 212 7.27 -1.14 9.79
C ILE A 212 7.32 0.32 9.33
N GLY A 213 8.32 1.06 9.76
CA GLY A 213 8.48 2.47 9.41
C GLY A 213 9.91 2.82 9.06
N VAL A 214 10.10 4.04 8.62
CA VAL A 214 11.39 4.62 8.27
C VAL A 214 11.56 5.96 8.98
N TRP A 215 12.68 6.17 9.69
CA TRP A 215 12.91 7.43 10.39
C TRP A 215 12.93 8.64 9.43
N GLY A 216 13.52 8.48 8.24
CA GLY A 216 13.62 9.49 7.20
C GLY A 216 12.42 9.59 6.26
N ASP A 217 11.27 9.04 6.61
CA ASP A 217 10.07 9.07 5.77
C ASP A 217 9.62 10.52 5.48
N MET A 218 9.76 10.93 4.22
CA MET A 218 9.41 12.27 3.73
C MET A 218 7.94 12.40 3.29
N VAL A 219 7.19 11.30 3.28
CA VAL A 219 5.77 11.28 2.87
C VAL A 219 4.86 11.39 4.08
N LEU A 220 5.08 10.57 5.11
CA LEU A 220 4.19 10.45 6.27
C LEU A 220 4.88 10.79 7.61
N SER A 221 6.20 11.02 7.61
CA SER A 221 7.05 11.12 8.80
C SER A 221 7.22 9.78 9.53
N GLY A 222 8.46 9.41 9.88
CA GLY A 222 8.73 8.20 10.66
C GLY A 222 8.03 8.18 12.03
N LYS A 223 7.77 9.36 12.60
CA LYS A 223 7.00 9.49 13.85
C LYS A 223 5.57 8.96 13.71
N ALA A 224 4.97 9.01 12.54
CA ALA A 224 3.62 8.49 12.32
C ALA A 224 3.54 6.97 12.50
N SER A 225 4.54 6.23 12.01
CA SER A 225 4.63 4.78 12.21
C SER A 225 4.80 4.43 13.71
N VAL A 226 5.63 5.17 14.42
CA VAL A 226 5.82 4.99 15.88
C VAL A 226 4.53 5.31 16.65
N ASP A 227 3.83 6.39 16.28
CA ASP A 227 2.57 6.78 16.93
C ASP A 227 1.47 5.74 16.67
N LEU A 228 1.37 5.25 15.43
CA LEU A 228 0.44 4.18 15.06
C LEU A 228 0.68 2.92 15.92
N ALA A 229 1.93 2.45 16.00
CA ALA A 229 2.27 1.27 16.79
C ALA A 229 1.98 1.46 18.28
N ARG A 230 2.29 2.64 18.83
CA ARG A 230 2.00 2.99 20.21
C ARG A 230 0.49 2.96 20.50
N ARG A 231 -0.34 3.49 19.59
CA ARG A 231 -1.81 3.50 19.72
C ARG A 231 -2.41 2.11 19.63
N LEU A 232 -1.83 1.25 18.78
CA LEU A 232 -2.22 -0.16 18.63
C LEU A 232 -1.68 -1.05 19.76
N GLY A 233 -0.65 -0.61 20.48
CA GLY A 233 0.05 -1.43 21.47
C GLY A 233 0.77 -2.63 20.82
N CYS A 234 1.31 -2.45 19.61
CA CYS A 234 1.91 -3.52 18.82
C CYS A 234 3.42 -3.33 18.59
N GLU A 235 4.05 -4.36 18.01
CA GLU A 235 5.47 -4.33 17.61
C GLU A 235 5.69 -3.29 16.52
N VAL A 236 6.82 -2.57 16.60
CA VAL A 236 7.29 -1.64 15.56
C VAL A 236 8.75 -1.92 15.22
N HIS A 237 9.03 -1.95 13.91
CA HIS A 237 10.39 -1.97 13.40
C HIS A 237 10.66 -0.70 12.59
N MET A 238 11.72 0.04 12.95
CA MET A 238 12.07 1.30 12.29
C MET A 238 13.40 1.16 11.55
N TYR A 239 13.38 1.43 10.26
CA TYR A 239 14.57 1.47 9.42
C TYR A 239 15.22 2.85 9.42
N GLU A 240 16.53 2.89 9.18
CA GLU A 240 17.33 4.10 8.96
C GLU A 240 17.99 4.04 7.58
N GLY A 241 18.13 5.19 6.92
CA GLY A 241 18.84 5.29 5.64
C GLY A 241 18.06 4.83 4.40
N PHE A 242 16.77 4.50 4.56
CA PHE A 242 15.86 4.14 3.47
C PHE A 242 14.79 5.21 3.26
N GLY A 243 14.12 5.17 2.12
CA GLY A 243 12.99 6.03 1.80
C GLY A 243 11.65 5.47 2.26
N HIS A 244 10.57 6.21 1.97
CA HIS A 244 9.20 5.84 2.30
C HIS A 244 8.84 4.44 1.80
N CYS A 245 9.26 4.10 0.56
CA CYS A 245 9.00 2.77 -0.02
C CYS A 245 10.07 1.76 0.40
N VAL A 246 10.24 1.58 1.72
CA VAL A 246 11.24 0.67 2.31
C VAL A 246 11.11 -0.77 1.82
N CYS A 247 9.92 -1.17 1.39
CA CYS A 247 9.69 -2.49 0.78
C CYS A 247 10.50 -2.71 -0.51
N ASP A 248 10.88 -1.65 -1.22
CA ASP A 248 11.70 -1.75 -2.42
C ASP A 248 13.19 -1.57 -2.13
N GLU A 249 13.53 -0.78 -1.11
CA GLU A 249 14.90 -0.41 -0.79
C GLU A 249 15.58 -1.36 0.20
N ALA A 250 14.87 -1.91 1.19
CA ALA A 250 15.47 -2.74 2.24
C ALA A 250 15.45 -4.23 1.87
N PRO A 251 16.62 -4.89 1.76
CA PRO A 251 16.70 -6.27 1.29
C PRO A 251 16.06 -7.29 2.26
N ASP A 252 16.01 -6.98 3.56
CA ASP A 252 15.44 -7.87 4.60
C ASP A 252 13.95 -7.61 4.88
N PHE A 253 13.34 -6.61 4.23
CA PHE A 253 11.95 -6.23 4.48
C PHE A 253 10.98 -7.43 4.39
N ARG A 254 11.02 -8.15 3.29
CA ARG A 254 10.10 -9.26 3.03
C ARG A 254 10.33 -10.46 3.96
N GLN A 255 11.60 -10.72 4.33
CA GLN A 255 11.92 -11.76 5.31
C GLN A 255 11.33 -11.40 6.67
N ARG A 256 11.42 -10.15 7.10
CA ARG A 256 10.84 -9.67 8.36
C ARG A 256 9.32 -9.81 8.39
N VAL A 257 8.66 -9.53 7.26
CA VAL A 257 7.21 -9.74 7.09
C VAL A 257 6.86 -11.23 7.25
N LEU A 258 7.59 -12.12 6.58
CA LEU A 258 7.37 -13.57 6.64
C LEU A 258 7.60 -14.11 8.05
N ASP A 259 8.68 -13.69 8.71
CA ASP A 259 9.01 -14.07 10.09
C ASP A 259 7.92 -13.64 11.08
N PHE A 260 7.33 -12.46 10.87
CA PHE A 260 6.20 -12.01 11.68
C PHE A 260 4.98 -12.93 11.50
N TYR A 261 4.58 -13.23 10.27
CA TYR A 261 3.45 -14.15 10.04
C TYR A 261 3.70 -15.55 10.60
N HIS A 262 4.94 -16.02 10.60
CA HIS A 262 5.30 -17.29 11.22
C HIS A 262 5.11 -17.28 12.74
N ARG A 263 5.33 -16.15 13.41
CA ARG A 263 5.08 -16.00 14.86
C ARG A 263 3.61 -15.89 15.23
N CYS A 264 2.75 -15.49 14.28
CA CYS A 264 1.31 -15.32 14.47
C CYS A 264 0.48 -16.61 14.26
N ARG A 265 1.15 -17.76 14.19
CA ARG A 265 0.51 -19.09 13.99
C ARG A 265 -0.09 -19.66 15.26
#